data_a80454e03b02b5dbe6dcbc9711fbe657
#
_entry.id   a80454e03b02b5dbe6dcbc9711fbe657
#
_cell.length_a   1.000
_cell.length_b   1.000
_cell.length_c   1.000
_cell.angle_alpha   90.00
_cell.angle_beta   90.00
_cell.angle_gamma   90.00
#
_symmetry.space_group_name_H-M   'P 1'
#
loop_
_entity.id
_entity.type
_entity.pdbx_description
1 polymer ?
#
loop_
_entity_poly.entity_id
_entity_poly.type
_entity_poly.pdbx_seq_one_letter_code
_entity_poly.pdbx_strand_id
1 'polypeptide(L)'
;QMLTLARADNGVRPVAMEPVNLSDVATDCALAFEPVAFEAGKPLEDHVAEDVTVTGDRDRLRHLISILLDNAVKYGAEGGAISLTLEKTERQARLTVANPGEPIPPEHLAHLFERFYRVDSSRGEKSGFGLGLSIADTIAKEHKGTLRAESDAVSTRFIFTMPLKK
;
A
#
# COMPACT_ATOMS: atom_id res chain seq x y z
N GLN A 1 25.75 -2.66 17.90
CA GLN A 1 25.36 -2.40 17.35
C GLN A 1 25.33 -2.25 16.73
N MET A 2 25.79 -2.21 17.00
CA MET A 2 25.48 -1.83 16.31
C MET A 2 25.46 -1.74 15.53
N LEU A 3 26.11 -1.89 15.91
CA LEU A 3 25.89 -1.50 15.10
C LEU A 3 25.23 -1.67 14.64
N THR A 4 25.28 -1.57 14.95
CA THR A 4 24.54 -1.38 14.35
C THR A 4 23.92 -1.04 13.97
N LEU A 5 24.12 -0.62 14.29
CA LEU A 5 23.52 -0.08 13.73
C LEU A 5 23.16 0.03 12.92
N ALA A 6 23.52 0.05 13.25
CA ALA A 6 23.11 0.52 12.39
C ALA A 6 22.74 0.05 11.56
N ARG A 7 22.83 -0.24 11.79
CA ARG A 7 22.35 -0.49 10.90
C ARG A 7 21.41 -0.73 10.71
N ALA A 8 20.98 -0.63 11.06
CA ALA A 8 20.12 -0.62 10.73
C ALA A 8 19.47 -0.45 10.49
N ASP A 9 19.58 -0.13 10.90
CA ASP A 9 19.00 0.20 10.48
C ASP A 9 18.61 0.16 9.65
N ASN A 10 19.10 0.53 10.13
CA ASN A 10 18.48 0.69 9.01
C ASN A 10 17.59 -0.37 8.49
N GLY A 11 16.64 -0.61 9.09
CA GLY A 11 15.63 -1.41 8.57
C GLY A 11 16.00 -2.84 8.30
N VAL A 12 17.01 -3.25 8.94
CA VAL A 12 17.51 -4.58 8.63
C VAL A 12 16.99 -5.61 9.62
N ARG A 13 15.92 -5.31 10.29
CA ARG A 13 15.25 -6.24 11.17
C ARG A 13 14.73 -7.45 10.35
N PRO A 14 14.95 -8.68 10.79
CA PRO A 14 14.41 -9.85 10.10
C PRO A 14 12.90 -9.83 10.06
N VAL A 15 12.34 -10.43 9.02
CA VAL A 15 10.89 -10.57 8.91
C VAL A 15 10.40 -11.52 9.99
N ALA A 16 9.47 -11.06 10.81
CA ALA A 16 8.92 -11.85 11.91
C ALA A 16 7.58 -12.46 11.49
N MET A 17 7.62 -13.66 10.93
CA MET A 17 6.43 -14.32 10.41
C MET A 17 5.62 -14.94 11.53
N GLU A 18 4.42 -14.43 11.74
CA GLU A 18 3.50 -14.92 12.78
C GLU A 18 2.07 -14.73 12.31
N PRO A 19 1.09 -15.36 12.98
CA PRO A 19 -0.30 -15.13 12.61
C PRO A 19 -0.68 -13.67 12.83
N VAL A 20 -1.29 -13.07 11.83
CA VAL A 20 -1.70 -11.67 11.87
C VAL A 20 -3.14 -11.57 11.41
N ASN A 21 -3.95 -10.83 12.16
CA ASN A 21 -5.30 -10.49 11.71
C ASN A 21 -5.17 -9.28 10.78
N LEU A 22 -5.19 -9.53 9.49
CA LEU A 22 -5.00 -8.47 8.50
C LEU A 22 -6.18 -7.49 8.51
N SER A 23 -7.37 -7.97 8.88
CA SER A 23 -8.54 -7.09 9.01
C SER A 23 -8.28 -5.99 10.04
N ASP A 24 -7.68 -6.35 11.18
CA ASP A 24 -7.35 -5.36 12.21
C ASP A 24 -6.29 -4.38 11.72
N VAL A 25 -5.27 -4.87 11.04
CA VAL A 25 -4.22 -4.01 10.53
C VAL A 25 -4.77 -3.01 9.52
N ALA A 26 -5.62 -3.50 8.60
CA ALA A 26 -6.22 -2.63 7.58
C ALA A 26 -7.14 -1.59 8.23
N THR A 27 -7.93 -1.99 9.22
CA THR A 27 -8.82 -1.07 9.92
C THR A 27 -8.04 -0.01 10.67
N ASP A 28 -6.97 -0.40 11.35
CA ASP A 28 -6.12 0.54 12.07
C ASP A 28 -5.50 1.57 11.12
N CYS A 29 -5.03 1.12 9.96
CA CYS A 29 -4.47 2.04 8.97
C CYS A 29 -5.53 2.99 8.43
N ALA A 30 -6.73 2.49 8.17
CA ALA A 30 -7.82 3.33 7.68
C ALA A 30 -8.15 4.42 8.70
N LEU A 31 -8.23 4.04 9.98
CA LEU A 31 -8.53 5.00 11.04
C LEU A 31 -7.44 6.07 11.13
N ALA A 32 -6.18 5.68 10.97
CA ALA A 32 -5.08 6.63 11.05
C ALA A 32 -5.09 7.61 9.87
N PHE A 33 -5.49 7.16 8.69
CA PHE A 33 -5.48 8.01 7.49
C PHE A 33 -6.77 8.77 7.25
N GLU A 34 -7.86 8.42 7.91
CA GLU A 34 -9.14 9.09 7.72
C GLU A 34 -9.05 10.61 7.87
N PRO A 35 -8.48 11.14 8.97
CA PRO A 35 -8.38 12.59 9.10
C PRO A 35 -7.44 13.22 8.07
N VAL A 36 -6.36 12.54 7.72
CA VAL A 36 -5.41 13.04 6.73
C VAL A 36 -6.09 13.14 5.36
N ALA A 37 -6.85 12.11 4.99
CA ALA A 37 -7.57 12.09 3.72
C ALA A 37 -8.66 13.16 3.69
N PHE A 38 -9.39 13.31 4.79
CA PHE A 38 -10.47 14.30 4.87
C PHE A 38 -9.91 15.71 4.71
N GLU A 39 -8.80 16.01 5.40
CA GLU A 39 -8.14 17.31 5.29
C GLU A 39 -7.68 17.60 3.87
N ALA A 40 -7.32 16.56 3.13
CA ALA A 40 -6.89 16.73 1.74
C ALA A 40 -8.06 16.82 0.75
N GLY A 41 -9.29 16.74 1.24
CA GLY A 41 -10.47 16.78 0.39
C GLY A 41 -10.74 15.49 -0.34
N LYS A 42 -10.22 14.38 0.18
CA LYS A 42 -10.31 13.06 -0.46
C LYS A 42 -10.76 12.05 0.58
N PRO A 43 -12.06 12.03 0.92
CA PRO A 43 -12.52 11.18 2.03
C PRO A 43 -12.19 9.71 1.80
N LEU A 44 -11.89 9.02 2.88
CA LEU A 44 -11.52 7.60 2.84
C LEU A 44 -12.73 6.75 3.22
N GLU A 45 -13.03 5.78 2.36
CA GLU A 45 -14.06 4.78 2.62
C GLU A 45 -13.38 3.43 2.76
N ASP A 46 -13.73 2.67 3.79
CA ASP A 46 -13.12 1.36 3.98
C ASP A 46 -14.17 0.27 3.99
N HIS A 47 -13.83 -0.84 3.35
CA HIS A 47 -14.67 -2.02 3.23
C HIS A 47 -13.78 -3.22 3.56
N VAL A 48 -13.70 -3.54 4.84
CA VAL A 48 -12.75 -4.54 5.33
C VAL A 48 -13.50 -5.79 5.74
N ALA A 49 -13.24 -6.90 5.06
CA ALA A 49 -13.80 -8.19 5.42
C ALA A 49 -13.26 -8.61 6.79
N GLU A 50 -14.12 -9.25 7.59
CA GLU A 50 -13.72 -9.68 8.92
C GLU A 50 -12.91 -10.96 8.90
N ASP A 51 -12.07 -11.13 9.90
CA ASP A 51 -11.35 -12.38 10.15
C ASP A 51 -10.46 -12.84 9.01
N VAL A 52 -9.82 -11.90 8.33
CA VAL A 52 -8.83 -12.25 7.32
C VAL A 52 -7.50 -12.43 8.03
N THR A 53 -7.08 -13.69 8.20
CA THR A 53 -5.86 -14.02 8.93
C THR A 53 -4.79 -14.51 7.95
N VAL A 54 -3.59 -13.99 8.12
CA VAL A 54 -2.44 -14.32 7.28
C VAL A 54 -1.25 -14.65 8.17
N THR A 55 -0.22 -15.24 7.60
CA THR A 55 1.05 -15.39 8.30
C THR A 55 1.99 -14.34 7.75
N GLY A 56 2.40 -13.41 8.59
CA GLY A 56 3.20 -12.30 8.12
C GLY A 56 3.80 -11.50 9.26
N ASP A 57 4.42 -10.39 8.89
CA ASP A 57 5.02 -9.45 9.81
C ASP A 57 4.08 -8.24 9.92
N ARG A 58 3.46 -8.11 11.08
CA ARG A 58 2.44 -7.08 11.30
C ARG A 58 2.95 -5.68 10.96
N ASP A 59 4.16 -5.35 11.40
CA ASP A 59 4.70 -4.00 11.18
C ASP A 59 4.95 -3.74 9.70
N ARG A 60 5.44 -4.73 8.98
CA ARG A 60 5.68 -4.58 7.55
C ARG A 60 4.40 -4.51 6.76
N LEU A 61 3.40 -5.30 7.14
CA LEU A 61 2.10 -5.23 6.47
C LEU A 61 1.44 -3.88 6.71
N ARG A 62 1.54 -3.36 7.95
CA ARG A 62 1.06 -2.01 8.26
C ARG A 62 1.76 -0.98 7.38
N HIS A 63 3.08 -1.12 7.24
CA HIS A 63 3.87 -0.20 6.43
C HIS A 63 3.42 -0.23 4.97
N LEU A 64 3.22 -1.42 4.42
CA LEU A 64 2.75 -1.55 3.03
C LEU A 64 1.42 -0.83 2.84
N ILE A 65 0.46 -1.07 3.73
CA ILE A 65 -0.87 -0.46 3.60
C ILE A 65 -0.75 1.05 3.74
N SER A 66 0.08 1.52 4.67
CA SER A 66 0.29 2.96 4.87
C SER A 66 0.89 3.62 3.64
N ILE A 67 1.82 2.95 2.98
CA ILE A 67 2.41 3.46 1.74
C ILE A 67 1.33 3.64 0.67
N LEU A 68 0.45 2.65 0.52
CA LEU A 68 -0.59 2.73 -0.49
C LEU A 68 -1.60 3.83 -0.18
N LEU A 69 -1.97 3.98 1.09
CA LEU A 69 -2.90 5.05 1.49
C LEU A 69 -2.28 6.42 1.33
N ASP A 70 -1.02 6.58 1.73
CA ASP A 70 -0.32 7.86 1.57
C ASP A 70 -0.24 8.24 0.09
N ASN A 71 0.04 7.26 -0.75
CA ASN A 71 0.12 7.48 -2.18
C ASN A 71 -1.23 7.95 -2.73
N ALA A 72 -2.33 7.36 -2.28
CA ALA A 72 -3.66 7.75 -2.72
C ALA A 72 -4.01 9.17 -2.27
N VAL A 73 -3.60 9.54 -1.05
CA VAL A 73 -3.83 10.92 -0.57
C VAL A 73 -3.07 11.92 -1.43
N LYS A 74 -1.83 11.59 -1.79
CA LYS A 74 -1.00 12.52 -2.55
C LYS A 74 -1.44 12.66 -4.01
N TYR A 75 -1.87 11.58 -4.63
CA TYR A 75 -2.07 11.56 -6.08
C TYR A 75 -3.53 11.40 -6.52
N GLY A 76 -4.44 11.16 -5.59
CA GLY A 76 -5.85 11.07 -5.93
C GLY A 76 -6.43 12.43 -6.29
N ALA A 77 -7.51 12.43 -7.04
CA ALA A 77 -8.19 13.66 -7.43
C ALA A 77 -8.90 14.29 -6.24
N GLU A 78 -8.76 15.59 -6.12
CA GLU A 78 -9.45 16.35 -5.09
C GLU A 78 -10.96 16.18 -5.27
N GLY A 79 -11.66 15.98 -4.17
CA GLY A 79 -13.12 15.77 -4.22
C GLY A 79 -13.53 14.33 -4.46
N GLY A 80 -12.58 13.46 -4.81
CA GLY A 80 -12.89 12.05 -5.04
C GLY A 80 -12.56 11.21 -3.82
N ALA A 81 -13.34 10.16 -3.59
CA ALA A 81 -13.13 9.29 -2.44
C ALA A 81 -12.02 8.28 -2.68
N ILE A 82 -11.20 8.07 -1.65
CA ILE A 82 -10.22 6.99 -1.65
C ILE A 82 -10.92 5.77 -1.06
N SER A 83 -10.73 4.59 -1.62
CA SER A 83 -11.31 3.39 -1.05
C SER A 83 -10.22 2.39 -0.66
N LEU A 84 -10.42 1.76 0.50
CA LEU A 84 -9.59 0.67 0.98
C LEU A 84 -10.49 -0.54 1.12
N THR A 85 -10.21 -1.58 0.36
CA THR A 85 -11.02 -2.79 0.39
C THR A 85 -10.15 -3.98 0.75
N LEU A 86 -10.58 -4.80 1.70
CA LEU A 86 -9.93 -6.06 2.02
C LEU A 86 -10.94 -7.18 1.83
N GLU A 87 -10.60 -8.13 0.98
CA GLU A 87 -11.45 -9.28 0.68
C GLU A 87 -10.64 -10.55 0.87
N LYS A 88 -11.34 -11.66 1.03
CA LYS A 88 -10.67 -12.94 0.98
C LYS A 88 -11.31 -13.80 -0.09
N THR A 89 -10.47 -14.47 -0.84
CA THR A 89 -10.89 -15.49 -1.77
C THR A 89 -10.64 -16.83 -1.10
N GLU A 90 -10.76 -17.91 -1.84
CA GLU A 90 -10.57 -19.24 -1.28
C GLU A 90 -9.18 -19.41 -0.64
N ARG A 91 -8.15 -18.83 -1.23
CA ARG A 91 -6.78 -19.04 -0.79
C ARG A 91 -5.98 -17.79 -0.51
N GLN A 92 -6.52 -16.63 -0.82
CA GLN A 92 -5.76 -15.39 -0.75
C GLN A 92 -6.52 -14.28 -0.05
N ALA A 93 -5.75 -13.39 0.57
CA ALA A 93 -6.23 -12.09 0.98
C ALA A 93 -5.93 -11.12 -0.15
N ARG A 94 -6.86 -10.24 -0.46
CA ARG A 94 -6.66 -9.21 -1.48
C ARG A 94 -7.01 -7.87 -0.89
N LEU A 95 -6.06 -6.96 -0.91
CA LEU A 95 -6.25 -5.60 -0.43
C LEU A 95 -6.08 -4.64 -1.58
N THR A 96 -7.07 -3.77 -1.77
CA THR A 96 -7.06 -2.80 -2.87
C THR A 96 -7.20 -1.40 -2.30
N VAL A 97 -6.30 -0.50 -2.73
CA VAL A 97 -6.44 0.94 -2.45
C VAL A 97 -6.70 1.60 -3.80
N ALA A 98 -7.82 2.30 -3.92
CA ALA A 98 -8.22 2.92 -5.17
C ALA A 98 -8.50 4.39 -4.97
N ASN A 99 -8.17 5.19 -5.98
CA ASN A 99 -8.50 6.61 -5.98
C ASN A 99 -8.83 7.05 -7.40
N PRO A 100 -9.78 7.99 -7.56
CA PRO A 100 -9.99 8.59 -8.87
C PRO A 100 -8.86 9.54 -9.18
N GLY A 101 -8.68 9.87 -10.45
CA GLY A 101 -7.63 10.78 -10.87
C GLY A 101 -7.29 10.57 -12.31
N GLU A 102 -6.27 11.27 -12.78
CA GLU A 102 -5.80 11.08 -14.14
C GLU A 102 -5.24 9.68 -14.30
N PRO A 103 -5.60 8.99 -15.39
CA PRO A 103 -5.06 7.64 -15.60
C PRO A 103 -3.54 7.67 -15.73
N ILE A 104 -2.90 6.65 -15.20
CA ILE A 104 -1.46 6.49 -15.37
C ILE A 104 -1.26 5.74 -16.68
N PRO A 105 -0.46 6.30 -17.62
CA PRO A 105 -0.22 5.62 -18.89
C PRO A 105 0.41 4.24 -18.70
N PRO A 106 0.10 3.29 -19.58
CA PRO A 106 0.65 1.92 -19.44
C PRO A 106 2.17 1.85 -19.36
N GLU A 107 2.86 2.75 -20.07
CA GLU A 107 4.32 2.76 -20.03
C GLU A 107 4.85 3.10 -18.63
N HIS A 108 4.11 3.88 -17.86
CA HIS A 108 4.50 4.20 -16.49
C HIS A 108 4.10 3.11 -15.52
N LEU A 109 2.95 2.44 -15.76
CA LEU A 109 2.51 1.38 -14.87
C LEU A 109 3.55 0.27 -14.73
N ALA A 110 4.25 -0.03 -15.81
CA ALA A 110 5.25 -1.09 -15.81
C ALA A 110 6.44 -0.77 -14.92
N HIS A 111 6.65 0.49 -14.57
CA HIS A 111 7.84 0.93 -13.83
C HIS A 111 7.56 1.50 -12.44
N LEU A 112 6.29 1.53 -12.02
CA LEU A 112 5.92 2.20 -10.77
C LEU A 112 6.62 1.66 -9.53
N PHE A 113 6.99 0.38 -9.54
CA PHE A 113 7.61 -0.25 -8.38
C PHE A 113 9.14 -0.22 -8.43
N GLU A 114 9.71 0.38 -9.45
CA GLU A 114 11.16 0.55 -9.54
C GLU A 114 11.60 1.67 -8.60
N ARG A 115 12.74 1.48 -7.98
CA ARG A 115 13.27 2.51 -7.08
C ARG A 115 13.54 3.80 -7.85
N PHE A 116 13.12 4.91 -7.26
CA PHE A 116 13.32 6.26 -7.79
C PHE A 116 12.56 6.58 -9.09
N TYR A 117 11.71 5.67 -9.55
CA TYR A 117 10.88 5.96 -10.72
C TYR A 117 9.77 6.93 -10.33
N ARG A 118 9.50 7.92 -11.16
CA ARG A 118 8.45 8.91 -10.91
C ARG A 118 7.70 9.18 -12.20
N VAL A 119 6.39 9.19 -12.10
CA VAL A 119 5.54 9.42 -13.28
C VAL A 119 5.71 10.83 -13.82
N ASP A 120 5.87 11.81 -12.93
CA ASP A 120 6.04 13.21 -13.32
C ASP A 120 7.25 13.78 -12.62
N SER A 121 8.40 13.54 -13.20
CA SER A 121 9.65 13.96 -12.61
C SER A 121 9.85 15.47 -12.63
N SER A 122 9.05 16.19 -13.42
CA SER A 122 9.15 17.64 -13.47
C SER A 122 8.48 18.32 -12.29
N ARG A 123 7.71 17.56 -11.51
CA ARG A 123 6.99 18.10 -10.36
C ARG A 123 7.59 17.55 -9.08
N GLY A 124 8.61 18.24 -8.59
CA GLY A 124 9.31 17.81 -7.39
C GLY A 124 8.43 17.60 -6.18
N GLU A 125 7.32 18.32 -6.08
CA GLU A 125 6.41 18.21 -4.94
C GLU A 125 5.71 16.86 -4.87
N LYS A 126 5.72 16.09 -5.94
CA LYS A 126 5.12 14.76 -5.95
C LYS A 126 6.20 13.68 -5.96
N SER A 127 7.09 13.76 -5.00
CA SER A 127 8.24 12.87 -4.97
C SER A 127 7.99 11.53 -4.28
N GLY A 128 6.79 11.31 -3.75
CA GLY A 128 6.51 10.12 -2.93
C GLY A 128 6.64 8.78 -3.64
N PHE A 129 6.50 8.73 -4.97
CA PHE A 129 6.62 7.48 -5.70
C PHE A 129 8.01 6.85 -5.62
N GLY A 130 9.06 7.67 -5.50
CA GLY A 130 10.42 7.21 -5.72
C GLY A 130 10.85 6.00 -4.91
N LEU A 131 10.51 5.94 -3.64
CA LEU A 131 10.91 4.83 -2.77
C LEU A 131 9.72 4.06 -2.21
N GLY A 132 8.62 4.75 -1.91
CA GLY A 132 7.49 4.13 -1.23
C GLY A 132 6.99 2.87 -1.92
N LEU A 133 6.69 2.96 -3.21
CA LEU A 133 6.13 1.82 -3.92
C LEU A 133 7.13 0.67 -4.07
N SER A 134 8.42 0.98 -4.19
CA SER A 134 9.42 -0.10 -4.27
C SER A 134 9.53 -0.83 -2.93
N ILE A 135 9.41 -0.10 -1.83
CA ILE A 135 9.41 -0.71 -0.49
C ILE A 135 8.17 -1.59 -0.33
N ALA A 136 7.01 -1.10 -0.75
CA ALA A 136 5.78 -1.87 -0.68
C ALA A 136 5.89 -3.16 -1.49
N ASP A 137 6.48 -3.09 -2.68
CA ASP A 137 6.67 -4.26 -3.53
C ASP A 137 7.59 -5.29 -2.85
N THR A 138 8.65 -4.81 -2.21
CA THR A 138 9.56 -5.68 -1.47
C THR A 138 8.82 -6.39 -0.33
N ILE A 139 8.00 -5.65 0.41
CA ILE A 139 7.22 -6.23 1.50
C ILE A 139 6.27 -7.30 0.96
N ALA A 140 5.60 -7.02 -0.17
CA ALA A 140 4.69 -7.99 -0.77
C ALA A 140 5.44 -9.29 -1.10
N LYS A 141 6.62 -9.17 -1.68
CA LYS A 141 7.42 -10.36 -2.03
C LYS A 141 7.88 -11.12 -0.80
N GLU A 142 8.23 -10.42 0.27
CA GLU A 142 8.61 -11.07 1.53
C GLU A 142 7.47 -11.93 2.08
N HIS A 143 6.24 -11.59 1.72
CA HIS A 143 5.05 -12.28 2.19
C HIS A 143 4.50 -13.27 1.15
N LYS A 144 5.30 -13.59 0.13
CA LYS A 144 4.91 -14.49 -0.96
C LYS A 144 3.68 -14.00 -1.70
N GLY A 145 3.54 -12.68 -1.75
CA GLY A 145 2.42 -12.03 -2.40
C GLY A 145 2.85 -11.24 -3.61
N THR A 146 1.90 -10.53 -4.17
CA THR A 146 2.12 -9.67 -5.33
C THR A 146 1.52 -8.29 -5.07
N LEU A 147 2.14 -7.30 -5.68
CA LEU A 147 1.60 -5.94 -5.69
C LEU A 147 1.58 -5.48 -7.14
N ARG A 148 0.41 -5.04 -7.59
CA ARG A 148 0.29 -4.56 -8.95
C ARG A 148 -0.56 -3.30 -8.99
N ALA A 149 -0.47 -2.57 -10.08
CA ALA A 149 -1.23 -1.35 -10.28
C ALA A 149 -2.05 -1.46 -11.55
N GLU A 150 -3.26 -0.92 -11.50
CA GLU A 150 -4.14 -0.79 -12.66
C GLU A 150 -4.65 0.64 -12.68
N SER A 151 -4.84 1.17 -13.88
CA SER A 151 -5.32 2.54 -13.99
C SER A 151 -6.17 2.68 -15.26
N ASP A 152 -7.30 3.36 -15.12
CA ASP A 152 -8.17 3.66 -16.24
C ASP A 152 -8.85 5.00 -15.97
N ALA A 153 -9.84 5.35 -16.82
CA ALA A 153 -10.52 6.64 -16.69
C ALA A 153 -11.33 6.76 -15.41
N VAL A 154 -11.63 5.65 -14.74
CA VAL A 154 -12.45 5.65 -13.52
C VAL A 154 -11.58 5.78 -12.28
N SER A 155 -10.52 5.01 -12.19
CA SER A 155 -9.68 5.01 -10.98
C SER A 155 -8.32 4.39 -11.24
N THR A 156 -7.40 4.70 -10.31
CA THR A 156 -6.11 4.02 -10.21
C THR A 156 -6.20 3.13 -8.99
N ARG A 157 -5.77 1.88 -9.13
CA ARG A 157 -5.88 0.87 -8.08
C ARG A 157 -4.55 0.20 -7.85
N PHE A 158 -4.19 0.07 -6.58
CA PHE A 158 -3.04 -0.73 -6.15
C PHE A 158 -3.59 -1.96 -5.47
N ILE A 159 -3.21 -3.13 -5.95
CA ILE A 159 -3.78 -4.40 -5.53
C ILE A 159 -2.69 -5.29 -4.95
N PHE A 160 -2.81 -5.58 -3.66
CA PHE A 160 -1.90 -6.46 -2.94
C PHE A 160 -2.61 -7.77 -2.64
N THR A 161 -1.98 -8.89 -3.02
CA THR A 161 -2.51 -10.21 -2.67
C THR A 161 -1.44 -11.00 -1.92
N MET A 162 -1.87 -11.82 -0.99
CA MET A 162 -0.98 -12.75 -0.30
C MET A 162 -1.77 -13.97 0.17
N PRO A 163 -1.08 -15.08 0.45
CA PRO A 163 -1.79 -16.29 0.90
C PRO A 163 -2.48 -16.08 2.23
N LEU A 164 -3.65 -16.70 2.38
CA LEU A 164 -4.30 -16.78 3.67
C LEU A 164 -3.55 -17.75 4.57
N LYS A 165 -3.67 -17.56 5.88
CA LYS A 165 -3.10 -18.49 6.84
C LYS A 165 -3.82 -19.84 6.69
N LYS A 166 -3.04 -20.90 6.67
CA LYS A 166 -3.59 -22.25 6.59
C LYS A 166 -4.07 -22.75 7.94
#